data_30f87d2d09f903723e40f98632fab79a
#
_entry.id   30f87d2d09f903723e40f98632fab79a
#
_cell.length_a   1.000
_cell.length_b   1.000
_cell.length_c   1.000
_cell.angle_alpha   90.00
_cell.angle_beta   90.00
_cell.angle_gamma   90.00
#
_symmetry.space_group_name_H-M   'P 1'
#
loop_
_entity.id
_entity.type
_entity.pdbx_description
1 polymer ?
#
loop_
_entity_poly.entity_id
_entity_poly.type
_entity_poly.pdbx_seq_one_letter_code
_entity_poly.pdbx_strand_id
1 'polypeptide(L)'
;VLIDTVDHKFSREFVQNLRNEIDLADIDYIVINHAEEDHAGALTELMAQIPDTPIYCTANAIDSINGHHHHPEWNFNVVKTGDTLDIGNGKQLIFVETPMLHWPDSMMTYLTGDAVLFSNDAFGQHYCDEHLFNDEVDQTELFEQCQRYYANILTPFSRLVTPKITEILGFNLPVDMIATSHGVVWRDNPTQIVELYLKWAADYQEDRITIFYDTMSNNTRMMADAIAQGIAETDPRVAVKIFNVARSDKNEILTNVFRSKGVLVGTSTMNNVMMPKIAGLVEEMTGLRFRNKRASAFGSHGWSGGAVDRLSTRLQDAGFEMSLSLKAKWRPDQDALELCREHGREI
;
A
#
# COMPACT_ATOMS: atom_id res chain seq x y z
N VAL A 1 -26.12 12.46 7.19
CA VAL A 1 -25.41 11.70 6.16
C VAL A 1 -24.46 10.72 6.81
N LEU A 2 -24.40 9.50 6.31
CA LEU A 2 -23.41 8.48 6.66
C LEU A 2 -22.45 8.31 5.48
N ILE A 3 -21.13 8.29 5.75
CA ILE A 3 -20.09 8.07 4.74
C ILE A 3 -19.33 6.80 5.08
N ASP A 4 -19.39 5.83 4.17
CA ASP A 4 -18.89 4.46 4.28
C ASP A 4 -19.44 3.68 5.49
N THR A 5 -19.16 2.42 5.54
CA THR A 5 -19.48 1.52 6.64
C THR A 5 -18.22 0.78 7.12
N VAL A 6 -18.31 -0.47 7.53
CA VAL A 6 -17.20 -1.30 8.00
C VAL A 6 -17.25 -2.69 7.41
N ASP A 7 -16.20 -3.48 7.65
CA ASP A 7 -16.12 -4.91 7.31
C ASP A 7 -17.34 -5.69 7.86
N HIS A 8 -17.87 -6.59 7.04
CA HIS A 8 -19.11 -7.35 7.32
C HIS A 8 -19.09 -8.09 8.67
N LYS A 9 -17.92 -8.52 9.14
CA LYS A 9 -17.79 -9.20 10.44
C LYS A 9 -18.11 -8.29 11.64
N PHE A 10 -18.06 -6.97 11.45
CA PHE A 10 -18.41 -5.96 12.46
C PHE A 10 -19.76 -5.28 12.23
N SER A 11 -20.56 -5.73 11.25
CA SER A 11 -21.81 -5.08 10.85
C SER A 11 -22.78 -4.82 12.00
N ARG A 12 -22.98 -5.78 12.88
CA ARG A 12 -23.89 -5.64 14.03
C ARG A 12 -23.39 -4.64 15.05
N GLU A 13 -22.10 -4.68 15.33
CA GLU A 13 -21.45 -3.72 16.24
C GLU A 13 -21.53 -2.31 15.67
N PHE A 14 -21.25 -2.15 14.39
CA PHE A 14 -21.35 -0.89 13.68
C PHE A 14 -22.77 -0.29 13.76
N VAL A 15 -23.80 -1.05 13.43
CA VAL A 15 -25.19 -0.61 13.49
C VAL A 15 -25.60 -0.28 14.94
N GLN A 16 -25.12 -1.05 15.92
CA GLN A 16 -25.39 -0.75 17.33
C GLN A 16 -24.69 0.54 17.78
N ASN A 17 -23.46 0.77 17.34
CA ASN A 17 -22.73 2.01 17.65
C ASN A 17 -23.40 3.23 17.01
N LEU A 18 -23.85 3.13 15.76
CA LEU A 18 -24.64 4.19 15.13
C LEU A 18 -25.91 4.54 15.92
N ARG A 19 -26.63 3.54 16.41
CA ARG A 19 -27.85 3.76 17.23
C ARG A 19 -27.58 4.46 18.56
N ASN A 20 -26.36 4.36 19.07
CA ASN A 20 -25.99 5.08 20.31
C ASN A 20 -25.79 6.58 20.04
N GLU A 21 -25.46 6.94 18.79
CA GLU A 21 -25.15 8.32 18.40
C GLU A 21 -26.33 9.02 17.71
N ILE A 22 -27.14 8.28 16.91
CA ILE A 22 -28.22 8.84 16.10
C ILE A 22 -29.37 7.83 15.93
N ASP A 23 -30.61 8.31 15.79
CA ASP A 23 -31.68 7.47 15.27
C ASP A 23 -31.37 7.13 13.80
N LEU A 24 -31.35 5.85 13.46
CA LEU A 24 -31.06 5.42 12.09
C LEU A 24 -32.02 6.02 11.06
N ALA A 25 -33.27 6.31 11.46
CA ALA A 25 -34.27 6.96 10.61
C ALA A 25 -33.92 8.41 10.24
N ASP A 26 -33.00 9.03 10.98
CA ASP A 26 -32.48 10.37 10.68
C ASP A 26 -31.30 10.37 9.68
N ILE A 27 -30.93 9.20 9.17
CA ILE A 27 -29.91 9.07 8.10
C ILE A 27 -30.61 9.28 6.75
N ASP A 28 -30.56 10.49 6.20
CA ASP A 28 -31.18 10.84 4.92
C ASP A 28 -30.43 10.27 3.71
N TYR A 29 -29.11 10.14 3.83
CA TYR A 29 -28.21 9.74 2.74
C TYR A 29 -27.09 8.84 3.22
N ILE A 30 -26.78 7.81 2.43
CA ILE A 30 -25.57 6.99 2.57
C ILE A 30 -24.66 7.31 1.39
N VAL A 31 -23.39 7.55 1.62
CA VAL A 31 -22.35 7.69 0.60
C VAL A 31 -21.39 6.52 0.73
N ILE A 32 -21.12 5.82 -0.37
CA ILE A 32 -20.09 4.78 -0.42
C ILE A 32 -18.97 5.26 -1.34
N ASN A 33 -17.87 5.66 -0.72
CA ASN A 33 -16.66 6.10 -1.43
C ASN A 33 -15.92 4.93 -2.07
N HIS A 34 -16.02 3.73 -1.46
CA HIS A 34 -15.38 2.53 -1.95
C HIS A 34 -16.20 1.29 -1.55
N ALA A 35 -16.34 0.35 -2.48
CA ALA A 35 -17.20 -0.81 -2.31
C ALA A 35 -16.47 -2.08 -1.83
N GLU A 36 -15.20 -1.99 -1.41
CA GLU A 36 -14.51 -3.09 -0.75
C GLU A 36 -15.19 -3.44 0.57
N GLU A 37 -15.10 -4.68 1.01
CA GLU A 37 -15.88 -5.18 2.16
C GLU A 37 -15.60 -4.43 3.47
N ASP A 38 -14.41 -3.90 3.66
CA ASP A 38 -14.05 -3.14 4.85
C ASP A 38 -14.65 -1.70 4.89
N HIS A 39 -15.22 -1.25 3.77
CA HIS A 39 -15.94 0.04 3.66
C HIS A 39 -17.44 -0.14 3.39
N ALA A 40 -17.85 -1.22 2.74
CA ALA A 40 -19.23 -1.43 2.35
C ALA A 40 -19.87 -2.67 3.01
N GLY A 41 -19.11 -3.48 3.75
CA GLY A 41 -19.54 -4.79 4.24
C GLY A 41 -20.74 -4.76 5.19
N ALA A 42 -20.96 -3.67 5.93
CA ALA A 42 -22.10 -3.56 6.83
C ALA A 42 -23.41 -3.11 6.15
N LEU A 43 -23.39 -2.84 4.83
CA LEU A 43 -24.59 -2.35 4.12
C LEU A 43 -25.80 -3.26 4.28
N THR A 44 -25.63 -4.57 4.19
CA THR A 44 -26.78 -5.50 4.34
C THR A 44 -27.45 -5.37 5.71
N GLU A 45 -26.70 -5.29 6.81
CA GLU A 45 -27.24 -5.14 8.15
C GLU A 45 -27.89 -3.74 8.36
N LEU A 46 -27.27 -2.71 7.80
CA LEU A 46 -27.77 -1.33 7.87
C LEU A 46 -29.05 -1.15 7.05
N MET A 47 -29.03 -1.56 5.78
CA MET A 47 -30.17 -1.43 4.86
C MET A 47 -31.39 -2.28 5.29
N ALA A 48 -31.19 -3.34 6.05
CA ALA A 48 -32.30 -4.06 6.69
C ALA A 48 -33.08 -3.20 7.70
N GLN A 49 -32.47 -2.11 8.22
CA GLN A 49 -33.09 -1.19 9.18
C GLN A 49 -33.67 0.08 8.51
N ILE A 50 -33.04 0.54 7.43
CA ILE A 50 -33.38 1.77 6.70
C ILE A 50 -33.42 1.48 5.18
N PRO A 51 -34.32 0.60 4.70
CA PRO A 51 -34.30 0.04 3.34
C PRO A 51 -34.50 1.08 2.22
N ASP A 52 -35.14 2.19 2.52
CA ASP A 52 -35.50 3.23 1.53
C ASP A 52 -34.41 4.33 1.42
N THR A 53 -33.38 4.32 2.28
CA THR A 53 -32.35 5.34 2.30
C THR A 53 -31.51 5.28 1.01
N PRO A 54 -31.38 6.41 0.27
CA PRO A 54 -30.61 6.45 -0.97
C PRO A 54 -29.11 6.31 -0.72
N ILE A 55 -28.45 5.52 -1.59
CA ILE A 55 -27.01 5.29 -1.58
C ILE A 55 -26.38 6.04 -2.75
N TYR A 56 -25.47 6.96 -2.45
CA TYR A 56 -24.70 7.73 -3.43
C TYR A 56 -23.32 7.07 -3.61
N CYS A 57 -23.01 6.70 -4.84
CA CYS A 57 -21.75 6.02 -5.17
C CYS A 57 -21.42 6.20 -6.66
N THR A 58 -20.23 5.75 -7.08
CA THR A 58 -19.87 5.74 -8.50
C THR A 58 -20.63 4.64 -9.25
N ALA A 59 -20.68 4.73 -10.57
CA ALA A 59 -21.30 3.68 -11.40
C ALA A 59 -20.60 2.31 -11.22
N ASN A 60 -19.27 2.30 -11.05
CA ASN A 60 -18.51 1.08 -10.82
C ASN A 60 -18.80 0.46 -9.43
N ALA A 61 -19.08 1.29 -8.43
CA ALA A 61 -19.42 0.82 -7.09
C ALA A 61 -20.72 0.02 -7.07
N ILE A 62 -21.70 0.33 -7.92
CA ILE A 62 -22.93 -0.45 -8.01
C ILE A 62 -22.65 -1.91 -8.37
N ASP A 63 -21.76 -2.14 -9.34
CA ASP A 63 -21.39 -3.50 -9.75
C ASP A 63 -20.68 -4.24 -8.60
N SER A 64 -19.78 -3.56 -7.90
CA SER A 64 -19.05 -4.12 -6.75
C SER A 64 -20.01 -4.42 -5.58
N ILE A 65 -20.86 -3.47 -5.20
CA ILE A 65 -21.85 -3.65 -4.12
C ILE A 65 -22.82 -4.79 -4.44
N ASN A 66 -23.34 -4.84 -5.69
CA ASN A 66 -24.22 -5.94 -6.10
C ASN A 66 -23.48 -7.27 -6.14
N GLY A 67 -22.21 -7.29 -6.49
CA GLY A 67 -21.37 -8.49 -6.48
C GLY A 67 -21.19 -9.06 -5.07
N HIS A 68 -21.07 -8.20 -4.05
CA HIS A 68 -20.92 -8.61 -2.65
C HIS A 68 -22.25 -8.89 -1.96
N HIS A 69 -23.25 -8.02 -2.13
CA HIS A 69 -24.48 -8.04 -1.32
C HIS A 69 -25.70 -8.64 -2.02
N HIS A 70 -25.74 -8.69 -3.36
CA HIS A 70 -26.84 -9.20 -4.17
C HIS A 70 -28.19 -8.51 -3.96
N HIS A 71 -28.19 -7.19 -3.78
CA HIS A 71 -29.35 -6.34 -3.56
C HIS A 71 -29.50 -5.25 -4.64
N PRO A 72 -29.80 -5.63 -5.91
CA PRO A 72 -29.96 -4.66 -6.99
C PRO A 72 -31.15 -3.71 -6.84
N GLU A 73 -32.06 -4.01 -5.90
CA GLU A 73 -33.23 -3.20 -5.59
C GLU A 73 -32.93 -1.99 -4.69
N TRP A 74 -31.75 -1.88 -4.11
CA TRP A 74 -31.41 -0.72 -3.31
C TRP A 74 -31.40 0.57 -4.15
N ASN A 75 -31.75 1.70 -3.51
CA ASN A 75 -31.90 2.98 -4.17
C ASN A 75 -30.53 3.63 -4.47
N PHE A 76 -29.86 3.18 -5.54
CA PHE A 76 -28.56 3.71 -5.95
C PHE A 76 -28.70 5.03 -6.72
N ASN A 77 -27.93 6.03 -6.35
CA ASN A 77 -27.78 7.32 -7.01
C ASN A 77 -26.32 7.48 -7.49
N VAL A 78 -26.13 7.42 -8.81
CA VAL A 78 -24.79 7.55 -9.41
C VAL A 78 -24.33 8.99 -9.37
N VAL A 79 -23.12 9.18 -8.85
CA VAL A 79 -22.43 10.49 -8.84
C VAL A 79 -21.12 10.44 -9.62
N LYS A 80 -20.68 11.61 -10.08
CA LYS A 80 -19.45 11.84 -10.84
C LYS A 80 -18.67 13.01 -10.27
N THR A 81 -17.44 13.13 -10.72
CA THR A 81 -16.58 14.26 -10.38
C THR A 81 -17.27 15.60 -10.67
N GLY A 82 -17.39 16.43 -9.63
CA GLY A 82 -18.01 17.74 -9.68
C GLY A 82 -19.52 17.77 -9.38
N ASP A 83 -20.17 16.61 -9.28
CA ASP A 83 -21.55 16.55 -8.80
C ASP A 83 -21.63 16.99 -7.33
N THR A 84 -22.78 17.58 -6.97
CA THR A 84 -23.02 18.08 -5.61
C THR A 84 -24.31 17.53 -5.03
N LEU A 85 -24.35 17.33 -3.72
CA LEU A 85 -25.54 16.98 -2.96
C LEU A 85 -25.73 18.00 -1.83
N ASP A 86 -26.86 18.72 -1.86
CA ASP A 86 -27.26 19.59 -0.75
C ASP A 86 -27.69 18.74 0.45
N ILE A 87 -27.05 18.92 1.58
CA ILE A 87 -27.33 18.20 2.83
C ILE A 87 -27.98 19.11 3.90
N GLY A 88 -28.43 20.28 3.50
CA GLY A 88 -29.05 21.27 4.39
C GLY A 88 -28.03 22.15 5.11
N ASN A 89 -28.57 23.12 5.85
CA ASN A 89 -27.78 24.09 6.62
C ASN A 89 -26.73 24.90 5.82
N GLY A 90 -26.92 25.01 4.49
CA GLY A 90 -25.98 25.68 3.59
C GLY A 90 -24.73 24.87 3.31
N LYS A 91 -24.71 23.57 3.61
CA LYS A 91 -23.62 22.65 3.36
C LYS A 91 -23.93 21.72 2.19
N GLN A 92 -22.92 21.35 1.45
CA GLN A 92 -23.00 20.41 0.33
C GLN A 92 -21.88 19.38 0.40
N LEU A 93 -22.14 18.21 -0.14
CA LEU A 93 -21.10 17.26 -0.54
C LEU A 93 -20.70 17.51 -1.99
N ILE A 94 -19.42 17.45 -2.29
CA ILE A 94 -18.86 17.46 -3.64
C ILE A 94 -18.16 16.14 -3.85
N PHE A 95 -18.49 15.42 -4.93
CA PHE A 95 -17.94 14.11 -5.23
C PHE A 95 -16.77 14.20 -6.21
N VAL A 96 -15.75 13.40 -6.00
CA VAL A 96 -14.58 13.31 -6.88
C VAL A 96 -14.23 11.85 -7.10
N GLU A 97 -14.46 11.34 -8.29
CA GLU A 97 -14.07 9.98 -8.67
C GLU A 97 -12.54 9.86 -8.68
N THR A 98 -12.03 8.80 -8.07
CA THR A 98 -10.59 8.48 -8.00
C THR A 98 -10.32 7.07 -8.50
N PRO A 99 -10.77 6.72 -9.74
CA PRO A 99 -10.70 5.35 -10.23
C PRO A 99 -9.28 4.81 -10.22
N MET A 100 -9.12 3.56 -9.76
CA MET A 100 -7.85 2.87 -9.56
C MET A 100 -6.94 3.50 -8.47
N LEU A 101 -7.52 4.27 -7.55
CA LEU A 101 -6.84 4.70 -6.35
C LEU A 101 -7.64 4.24 -5.08
N HIS A 102 -7.71 2.88 -4.77
CA HIS A 102 -6.93 1.89 -5.55
C HIS A 102 -7.82 0.92 -6.38
N TRP A 103 -9.15 0.99 -6.32
CA TRP A 103 -10.09 0.21 -7.13
C TRP A 103 -10.81 1.08 -8.18
N PRO A 104 -11.49 0.44 -9.18
CA PRO A 104 -12.20 1.18 -10.24
C PRO A 104 -13.33 2.07 -9.72
N ASP A 105 -13.92 1.72 -8.58
CA ASP A 105 -15.08 2.36 -7.98
C ASP A 105 -14.73 3.48 -7.00
N SER A 106 -13.45 3.61 -6.61
CA SER A 106 -13.02 4.57 -5.58
C SER A 106 -13.40 6.01 -5.93
N MET A 107 -13.86 6.74 -4.92
CA MET A 107 -14.07 8.18 -4.96
C MET A 107 -13.74 8.83 -3.62
N MET A 108 -13.66 10.14 -3.60
CA MET A 108 -13.56 10.97 -2.40
C MET A 108 -14.79 11.88 -2.32
N THR A 109 -15.18 12.24 -1.10
CA THR A 109 -16.29 13.15 -0.84
C THR A 109 -15.80 14.33 -0.02
N TYR A 110 -16.06 15.55 -0.51
CA TYR A 110 -15.70 16.77 0.20
C TYR A 110 -16.94 17.44 0.81
N LEU A 111 -16.88 17.77 2.09
CA LEU A 111 -17.92 18.48 2.82
C LEU A 111 -17.61 19.98 2.86
N THR A 112 -18.44 20.78 2.18
CA THR A 112 -18.34 22.24 2.24
C THR A 112 -18.76 22.76 3.62
N GLY A 113 -18.30 23.96 3.98
CA GLY A 113 -18.62 24.60 5.25
C GLY A 113 -17.77 24.14 6.43
N ASP A 114 -17.42 22.87 6.48
CA ASP A 114 -16.48 22.32 7.47
C ASP A 114 -15.08 22.05 6.88
N ALA A 115 -14.93 22.21 5.58
CA ALA A 115 -13.66 22.00 4.84
C ALA A 115 -13.02 20.60 5.09
N VAL A 116 -13.87 19.57 5.12
CA VAL A 116 -13.45 18.17 5.38
C VAL A 116 -13.43 17.36 4.09
N LEU A 117 -12.30 16.74 3.79
CA LEU A 117 -12.17 15.75 2.73
C LEU A 117 -12.25 14.34 3.31
N PHE A 118 -13.29 13.59 2.97
CA PHE A 118 -13.40 12.16 3.24
C PHE A 118 -12.68 11.42 2.10
N SER A 119 -11.46 11.02 2.35
CA SER A 119 -10.55 10.51 1.31
C SER A 119 -10.61 9.01 1.09
N ASN A 120 -11.39 8.30 1.88
CA ASN A 120 -11.42 6.84 1.94
C ASN A 120 -10.00 6.28 2.24
N ASP A 121 -9.50 5.31 1.49
CA ASP A 121 -8.17 4.71 1.67
C ASP A 121 -7.02 5.68 1.46
N ALA A 122 -7.18 6.63 0.55
CA ALA A 122 -6.12 7.56 0.25
C ALA A 122 -5.73 8.37 1.49
N PHE A 123 -4.42 8.54 1.68
CA PHE A 123 -3.83 9.24 2.83
C PHE A 123 -3.98 8.49 4.17
N GLY A 124 -4.60 7.31 4.16
CA GLY A 124 -4.76 6.44 5.30
C GLY A 124 -3.52 5.62 5.65
N GLN A 125 -3.58 4.91 6.76
CA GLN A 125 -2.53 4.02 7.25
C GLN A 125 -3.14 2.91 8.11
N HIS A 126 -2.52 1.71 8.06
CA HIS A 126 -2.85 0.64 8.99
C HIS A 126 -2.14 0.89 10.34
N TYR A 127 -2.63 1.88 11.06
CA TYR A 127 -2.12 2.32 12.33
C TYR A 127 -3.28 2.39 13.34
N CYS A 128 -3.12 1.74 14.47
CA CYS A 128 -4.12 1.74 15.54
C CYS A 128 -3.54 2.45 16.76
N ASP A 129 -4.21 3.49 17.19
CA ASP A 129 -3.88 4.25 18.38
C ASP A 129 -5.18 4.53 19.16
N GLU A 130 -5.08 4.94 20.43
CA GLU A 130 -6.23 5.39 21.21
C GLU A 130 -6.67 6.82 20.85
N HIS A 131 -5.83 7.55 20.11
CA HIS A 131 -6.09 8.91 19.64
C HIS A 131 -6.60 8.90 18.19
N LEU A 132 -7.48 9.87 17.90
CA LEU A 132 -8.12 9.96 16.59
C LEU A 132 -7.31 10.81 15.60
N PHE A 133 -6.51 11.75 16.06
CA PHE A 133 -5.92 12.78 15.22
C PHE A 133 -4.40 12.69 15.12
N ASN A 134 -3.87 13.10 13.97
CA ASN A 134 -2.46 13.00 13.65
C ASN A 134 -1.52 13.77 14.60
N ASP A 135 -1.97 14.85 15.22
CA ASP A 135 -1.19 15.66 16.16
C ASP A 135 -1.12 15.06 17.58
N GLU A 136 -1.83 13.97 17.83
CA GLU A 136 -1.92 13.31 19.12
C GLU A 136 -1.05 12.03 19.22
N VAL A 137 -0.44 11.61 18.09
CA VAL A 137 0.28 10.32 17.99
C VAL A 137 1.78 10.53 17.69
N ASP A 138 2.58 9.45 17.82
CA ASP A 138 4.00 9.47 17.44
C ASP A 138 4.15 9.70 15.94
N GLN A 139 4.77 10.83 15.57
CA GLN A 139 4.92 11.24 14.18
C GLN A 139 5.84 10.31 13.38
N THR A 140 6.87 9.75 14.03
CA THR A 140 7.80 8.84 13.35
C THR A 140 7.08 7.57 12.94
N GLU A 141 6.35 6.96 13.87
CA GLU A 141 5.56 5.77 13.61
C GLU A 141 4.47 6.04 12.58
N LEU A 142 3.73 7.14 12.72
CA LEU A 142 2.66 7.53 11.80
C LEU A 142 3.16 7.58 10.36
N PHE A 143 4.25 8.31 10.10
CA PHE A 143 4.77 8.45 8.73
C PHE A 143 5.40 7.15 8.20
N GLU A 144 5.97 6.31 9.06
CA GLU A 144 6.43 4.98 8.66
C GLU A 144 5.24 4.09 8.24
N GLN A 145 4.12 4.13 8.96
CA GLN A 145 2.92 3.38 8.60
C GLN A 145 2.23 3.94 7.34
N CYS A 146 2.21 5.26 7.14
CA CYS A 146 1.75 5.86 5.88
C CYS A 146 2.58 5.39 4.68
N GLN A 147 3.90 5.40 4.81
CA GLN A 147 4.78 4.94 3.75
C GLN A 147 4.64 3.44 3.50
N ARG A 148 4.45 2.66 4.57
CA ARG A 148 4.18 1.22 4.48
C ARG A 148 2.87 0.95 3.74
N TYR A 149 1.81 1.68 4.05
CA TYR A 149 0.53 1.60 3.36
C TYR A 149 0.69 1.89 1.86
N TYR A 150 1.29 3.03 1.53
CA TYR A 150 1.54 3.43 0.15
C TYR A 150 2.37 2.38 -0.62
N ALA A 151 3.46 1.92 -0.03
CA ALA A 151 4.40 0.98 -0.66
C ALA A 151 3.75 -0.36 -1.01
N ASN A 152 2.82 -0.84 -0.18
CA ASN A 152 2.22 -2.17 -0.32
C ASN A 152 0.88 -2.17 -1.07
N ILE A 153 0.21 -1.01 -1.21
CA ILE A 153 -1.13 -0.93 -1.79
C ILE A 153 -1.14 -0.02 -3.03
N LEU A 154 -0.58 1.20 -2.93
CA LEU A 154 -0.73 2.22 -3.96
C LEU A 154 0.37 2.22 -5.03
N THR A 155 1.51 1.59 -4.78
CA THR A 155 2.65 1.57 -5.72
C THR A 155 2.27 1.19 -7.16
N PRO A 156 1.40 0.19 -7.43
CA PRO A 156 0.99 -0.15 -8.79
C PRO A 156 0.33 0.99 -9.54
N PHE A 157 -0.31 1.88 -8.80
CA PHE A 157 -1.13 2.99 -9.29
C PHE A 157 -0.45 4.36 -9.18
N SER A 158 0.81 4.43 -8.78
CA SER A 158 1.56 5.69 -8.56
C SER A 158 1.45 6.69 -9.70
N ARG A 159 1.33 6.23 -10.96
CA ARG A 159 1.16 7.11 -12.13
C ARG A 159 -0.15 7.91 -12.11
N LEU A 160 -1.16 7.44 -11.40
CA LEU A 160 -2.48 8.07 -11.32
C LEU A 160 -2.57 9.06 -10.16
N VAL A 161 -1.68 8.95 -9.17
CA VAL A 161 -1.69 9.78 -7.95
C VAL A 161 -1.50 11.26 -8.29
N THR A 162 -0.42 11.61 -8.96
CA THR A 162 -0.12 13.03 -9.29
C THR A 162 -1.19 13.70 -10.15
N PRO A 163 -1.67 13.10 -11.26
CA PRO A 163 -2.77 13.69 -12.04
C PRO A 163 -4.04 13.90 -11.20
N LYS A 164 -4.40 12.93 -10.37
CA LYS A 164 -5.63 13.01 -9.57
C LYS A 164 -5.51 14.06 -8.45
N ILE A 165 -4.39 14.13 -7.75
CA ILE A 165 -4.15 15.19 -6.75
C ILE A 165 -4.19 16.57 -7.44
N THR A 166 -3.61 16.72 -8.63
CA THR A 166 -3.65 17.97 -9.39
C THR A 166 -5.08 18.36 -9.75
N GLU A 167 -5.91 17.40 -10.16
CA GLU A 167 -7.33 17.62 -10.43
C GLU A 167 -8.08 18.12 -9.19
N ILE A 168 -7.88 17.44 -8.03
CA ILE A 168 -8.50 17.82 -6.76
C ILE A 168 -8.09 19.24 -6.33
N LEU A 169 -6.80 19.54 -6.42
CA LEU A 169 -6.29 20.90 -6.12
C LEU A 169 -6.87 21.96 -7.05
N GLY A 170 -7.23 21.59 -8.30
CA GLY A 170 -7.87 22.48 -9.27
C GLY A 170 -9.26 22.98 -8.85
N PHE A 171 -9.94 22.31 -7.93
CA PHE A 171 -11.19 22.80 -7.34
C PHE A 171 -10.98 24.01 -6.40
N ASN A 172 -9.75 24.29 -5.98
CA ASN A 172 -9.39 25.39 -5.05
C ASN A 172 -10.23 25.39 -3.77
N LEU A 173 -10.59 24.23 -3.27
CA LEU A 173 -11.33 24.08 -2.03
C LEU A 173 -10.39 24.16 -0.83
N PRO A 174 -10.73 24.88 0.25
CA PRO A 174 -9.97 24.80 1.50
C PRO A 174 -10.09 23.38 2.06
N VAL A 175 -9.02 22.86 2.67
CA VAL A 175 -9.01 21.56 3.34
C VAL A 175 -8.41 21.73 4.73
N ASP A 176 -9.28 21.77 5.74
CA ASP A 176 -8.89 21.90 7.14
C ASP A 176 -8.70 20.51 7.78
N MET A 177 -9.30 19.48 7.18
CA MET A 177 -9.22 18.11 7.67
C MET A 177 -9.28 17.10 6.51
N ILE A 178 -8.50 16.02 6.62
CA ILE A 178 -8.63 14.83 5.77
C ILE A 178 -9.04 13.67 6.68
N ALA A 179 -10.28 13.23 6.53
CA ALA A 179 -10.84 12.08 7.23
C ALA A 179 -10.63 10.82 6.38
N THR A 180 -9.68 9.99 6.79
CA THR A 180 -9.34 8.74 6.14
C THR A 180 -10.18 7.60 6.71
N SER A 181 -10.36 6.52 5.94
CA SER A 181 -11.07 5.32 6.42
C SER A 181 -10.21 4.45 7.33
N HIS A 182 -8.89 4.55 7.23
CA HIS A 182 -7.94 3.77 8.01
C HIS A 182 -6.97 4.68 8.77
N GLY A 183 -6.72 4.34 10.03
CA GLY A 183 -5.77 5.02 10.91
C GLY A 183 -6.30 6.34 11.46
N VAL A 184 -5.41 7.33 11.61
CA VAL A 184 -5.75 8.62 12.21
C VAL A 184 -6.17 9.65 11.17
N VAL A 185 -7.01 10.59 11.60
CA VAL A 185 -7.49 11.72 10.81
C VAL A 185 -6.46 12.85 10.81
N TRP A 186 -6.24 13.46 9.65
CA TRP A 186 -5.32 14.58 9.48
C TRP A 186 -6.05 15.91 9.73
N ARG A 187 -5.79 16.57 10.88
CA ARG A 187 -6.29 17.92 11.20
C ARG A 187 -5.17 18.94 11.37
N ASP A 188 -4.00 18.52 11.83
CA ASP A 188 -2.84 19.41 11.89
C ASP A 188 -2.05 19.30 10.58
N ASN A 189 -1.93 20.41 9.85
CA ASN A 189 -1.27 20.47 8.55
C ASN A 189 -1.69 19.32 7.60
N PRO A 190 -2.97 19.17 7.26
CA PRO A 190 -3.46 18.00 6.52
C PRO A 190 -2.81 17.83 5.14
N THR A 191 -2.27 18.90 4.55
CA THR A 191 -1.59 18.85 3.25
C THR A 191 -0.23 18.14 3.28
N GLN A 192 0.38 17.94 4.46
CA GLN A 192 1.66 17.27 4.59
C GLN A 192 1.65 15.82 4.02
N ILE A 193 0.56 15.08 4.21
CA ILE A 193 0.45 13.73 3.65
C ILE A 193 0.25 13.76 2.14
N VAL A 194 -0.43 14.76 1.61
CA VAL A 194 -0.61 14.97 0.17
C VAL A 194 0.75 15.21 -0.51
N GLU A 195 1.61 16.03 0.09
CA GLU A 195 2.97 16.29 -0.38
C GLU A 195 3.82 15.01 -0.39
N LEU A 196 3.67 14.16 0.63
CA LEU A 196 4.35 12.86 0.69
C LEU A 196 3.85 11.91 -0.41
N TYR A 197 2.55 11.85 -0.69
CA TYR A 197 2.00 11.05 -1.78
C TYR A 197 2.56 11.51 -3.14
N LEU A 198 2.64 12.80 -3.39
CA LEU A 198 3.27 13.36 -4.61
C LEU A 198 4.74 12.95 -4.71
N LYS A 199 5.48 13.03 -3.60
CA LYS A 199 6.89 12.60 -3.53
C LYS A 199 7.02 11.10 -3.79
N TRP A 200 6.17 10.26 -3.20
CA TRP A 200 6.23 8.81 -3.36
C TRP A 200 5.79 8.36 -4.75
N ALA A 201 4.88 9.09 -5.39
CA ALA A 201 4.43 8.82 -6.75
C ALA A 201 5.49 9.11 -7.81
N ALA A 202 6.50 9.92 -7.50
CA ALA A 202 7.55 10.35 -8.41
C ALA A 202 8.77 9.40 -8.42
N ASP A 203 8.54 8.09 -8.57
CA ASP A 203 9.59 7.05 -8.60
C ASP A 203 10.54 7.14 -7.38
N TYR A 204 9.96 7.22 -6.19
CA TYR A 204 10.66 7.48 -4.94
C TYR A 204 11.80 6.50 -4.65
N GLN A 205 12.96 7.06 -4.26
CA GLN A 205 14.14 6.31 -3.86
C GLN A 205 14.93 7.10 -2.80
N GLU A 206 15.54 6.35 -1.89
CA GLU A 206 16.52 6.82 -0.91
C GLU A 206 17.91 6.26 -1.26
N ASP A 207 18.96 6.79 -0.67
CA ASP A 207 20.29 6.20 -0.70
C ASP A 207 20.30 4.92 0.16
N ARG A 208 19.64 3.92 -0.36
CA ARG A 208 19.34 2.66 0.33
C ARG A 208 19.48 1.48 -0.61
N ILE A 209 20.00 0.39 -0.06
CA ILE A 209 20.01 -0.94 -0.68
C ILE A 209 19.33 -1.92 0.27
N THR A 210 18.39 -2.70 -0.26
CA THR A 210 17.72 -3.77 0.47
C THR A 210 18.23 -5.13 -0.01
N ILE A 211 18.72 -5.93 0.93
CA ILE A 211 19.13 -7.32 0.72
C ILE A 211 18.13 -8.20 1.45
N PHE A 212 17.47 -9.10 0.74
CA PHE A 212 16.65 -10.11 1.42
C PHE A 212 16.95 -11.50 0.88
N TYR A 213 16.90 -12.48 1.76
CA TYR A 213 17.30 -13.84 1.41
C TYR A 213 16.53 -14.89 2.19
N ASP A 214 16.50 -16.11 1.63
CA ASP A 214 16.19 -17.32 2.37
C ASP A 214 17.34 -18.33 2.26
N THR A 215 17.51 -19.18 3.28
CA THR A 215 18.67 -20.06 3.39
C THR A 215 18.34 -21.35 4.14
N MET A 216 18.87 -22.48 3.70
CA MET A 216 18.75 -23.75 4.42
C MET A 216 19.84 -23.94 5.48
N SER A 217 21.10 -23.64 5.13
CA SER A 217 22.29 -23.94 5.94
C SER A 217 23.17 -22.71 6.19
N ASN A 218 22.59 -21.51 6.23
CA ASN A 218 23.27 -20.22 6.38
C ASN A 218 24.24 -19.81 5.25
N ASN A 219 24.40 -20.59 4.18
CA ASN A 219 25.34 -20.27 3.11
C ASN A 219 24.94 -18.99 2.38
N THR A 220 23.66 -18.85 2.01
CA THR A 220 23.13 -17.63 1.37
C THR A 220 23.22 -16.42 2.32
N ARG A 221 23.05 -16.64 3.62
CA ARG A 221 23.28 -15.58 4.63
C ARG A 221 24.70 -15.08 4.60
N MET A 222 25.71 -15.98 4.59
CA MET A 222 27.12 -15.59 4.52
C MET A 222 27.41 -14.72 3.30
N MET A 223 26.82 -15.06 2.15
CA MET A 223 26.92 -14.24 0.93
C MET A 223 26.28 -12.86 1.12
N ALA A 224 25.06 -12.79 1.69
CA ALA A 224 24.37 -11.53 1.98
C ALA A 224 25.19 -10.62 2.90
N ASP A 225 25.74 -11.17 3.97
CA ASP A 225 26.57 -10.45 4.93
C ASP A 225 27.86 -9.90 4.26
N ALA A 226 28.50 -10.68 3.40
CA ALA A 226 29.70 -10.26 2.65
C ALA A 226 29.38 -9.16 1.61
N ILE A 227 28.26 -9.25 0.89
CA ILE A 227 27.80 -8.22 -0.03
C ILE A 227 27.56 -6.91 0.72
N ALA A 228 26.83 -6.97 1.84
CA ALA A 228 26.54 -5.80 2.66
C ALA A 228 27.81 -5.12 3.19
N GLN A 229 28.82 -5.92 3.56
CA GLN A 229 30.14 -5.40 3.95
C GLN A 229 30.80 -4.64 2.81
N GLY A 230 30.79 -5.19 1.57
CA GLY A 230 31.36 -4.51 0.40
C GLY A 230 30.69 -3.17 0.09
N ILE A 231 29.35 -3.11 0.22
CA ILE A 231 28.60 -1.83 0.07
C ILE A 231 29.04 -0.81 1.11
N ALA A 232 29.11 -1.21 2.38
CA ALA A 232 29.49 -0.33 3.49
C ALA A 232 30.94 0.17 3.40
N GLU A 233 31.85 -0.63 2.82
CA GLU A 233 33.25 -0.26 2.56
C GLU A 233 33.36 0.84 1.49
N THR A 234 32.44 0.84 0.51
CA THR A 234 32.46 1.81 -0.60
C THR A 234 31.82 3.14 -0.22
N ASP A 235 30.63 3.11 0.35
CA ASP A 235 29.95 4.32 0.85
C ASP A 235 29.17 4.03 2.15
N PRO A 236 29.74 4.40 3.30
CA PRO A 236 29.08 4.18 4.60
C PRO A 236 27.79 5.00 4.82
N ARG A 237 27.46 5.94 3.92
CA ARG A 237 26.21 6.74 3.99
C ARG A 237 25.02 5.98 3.41
N VAL A 238 25.27 4.98 2.55
CA VAL A 238 24.20 4.14 1.98
C VAL A 238 23.60 3.29 3.08
N ALA A 239 22.30 3.41 3.30
CA ALA A 239 21.58 2.59 4.25
C ALA A 239 21.41 1.16 3.71
N VAL A 240 22.02 0.18 4.34
CA VAL A 240 21.85 -1.24 3.97
C VAL A 240 20.90 -1.92 4.95
N LYS A 241 19.81 -2.51 4.43
CA LYS A 241 18.88 -3.33 5.21
C LYS A 241 18.96 -4.77 4.76
N ILE A 242 19.09 -5.69 5.71
CA ILE A 242 19.20 -7.13 5.45
C ILE A 242 18.06 -7.87 6.13
N PHE A 243 17.33 -8.67 5.37
CA PHE A 243 16.19 -9.44 5.86
C PHE A 243 16.34 -10.93 5.58
N ASN A 244 16.05 -11.75 6.58
CA ASN A 244 15.76 -13.16 6.38
C ASN A 244 14.26 -13.34 6.18
N VAL A 245 13.83 -13.66 4.97
CA VAL A 245 12.40 -13.75 4.59
C VAL A 245 11.64 -14.76 5.46
N ALA A 246 12.32 -15.79 5.98
CA ALA A 246 11.69 -16.76 6.87
C ALA A 246 11.30 -16.18 8.25
N ARG A 247 11.86 -15.03 8.63
CA ARG A 247 11.76 -14.44 9.97
C ARG A 247 11.28 -12.99 9.99
N SER A 248 11.22 -12.35 8.84
CA SER A 248 10.84 -10.94 8.71
C SER A 248 9.43 -10.82 8.15
N ASP A 249 8.77 -9.74 8.50
CA ASP A 249 7.47 -9.39 7.92
C ASP A 249 7.64 -9.02 6.42
N LYS A 250 6.77 -9.56 5.58
CA LYS A 250 6.86 -9.34 4.13
C LYS A 250 6.61 -7.89 3.74
N ASN A 251 5.66 -7.23 4.41
CA ASN A 251 5.29 -5.85 4.10
C ASN A 251 6.41 -4.88 4.51
N GLU A 252 7.16 -5.19 5.58
CA GLU A 252 8.36 -4.46 5.94
C GLU A 252 9.44 -4.60 4.85
N ILE A 253 9.68 -5.81 4.33
CA ILE A 253 10.62 -6.04 3.22
C ILE A 253 10.20 -5.23 1.99
N LEU A 254 8.94 -5.31 1.58
CA LEU A 254 8.41 -4.61 0.40
C LEU A 254 8.48 -3.07 0.56
N THR A 255 8.22 -2.55 1.76
CA THR A 255 8.42 -1.14 2.07
C THR A 255 9.88 -0.71 1.90
N ASN A 256 10.83 -1.53 2.36
CA ASN A 256 12.24 -1.25 2.15
C ASN A 256 12.66 -1.39 0.68
N VAL A 257 12.09 -2.32 -0.09
CA VAL A 257 12.26 -2.38 -1.55
C VAL A 257 11.73 -1.12 -2.22
N PHE A 258 10.56 -0.63 -1.83
CA PHE A 258 10.00 0.63 -2.33
C PHE A 258 10.96 1.81 -2.12
N ARG A 259 11.58 1.91 -0.95
CA ARG A 259 12.53 2.97 -0.59
C ARG A 259 13.88 2.86 -1.29
N SER A 260 14.28 1.68 -1.76
CA SER A 260 15.63 1.39 -2.22
C SER A 260 15.90 1.76 -3.68
N LYS A 261 17.14 2.13 -3.99
CA LYS A 261 17.68 2.20 -5.36
C LYS A 261 18.09 0.83 -5.87
N GLY A 262 18.66 0.00 -4.99
CA GLY A 262 19.16 -1.35 -5.30
C GLY A 262 18.51 -2.41 -4.43
N VAL A 263 18.24 -3.57 -5.03
CA VAL A 263 17.61 -4.73 -4.38
C VAL A 263 18.41 -5.99 -4.69
N LEU A 264 18.90 -6.66 -3.66
CA LEU A 264 19.62 -7.92 -3.84
C LEU A 264 18.81 -9.06 -3.21
N VAL A 265 18.56 -10.08 -4.01
CA VAL A 265 17.71 -11.20 -3.62
C VAL A 265 18.50 -12.48 -3.57
N GLY A 266 18.52 -13.12 -2.41
CA GLY A 266 19.29 -14.33 -2.14
C GLY A 266 18.41 -15.57 -1.96
N THR A 267 18.81 -16.69 -2.58
CA THR A 267 18.11 -17.97 -2.41
C THR A 267 19.08 -19.16 -2.40
N SER A 268 18.80 -20.15 -1.57
CA SER A 268 19.37 -21.48 -1.79
C SER A 268 18.62 -22.19 -2.92
N THR A 269 19.31 -23.07 -3.64
CA THR A 269 18.65 -23.96 -4.61
C THR A 269 17.98 -25.13 -3.90
N MET A 270 16.68 -25.25 -4.05
CA MET A 270 15.86 -26.37 -3.58
C MET A 270 15.11 -26.98 -4.75
N ASN A 271 15.35 -28.27 -5.03
CA ASN A 271 14.73 -28.97 -6.19
C ASN A 271 14.89 -28.20 -7.51
N ASN A 272 16.08 -27.65 -7.77
CA ASN A 272 16.47 -26.84 -8.94
C ASN A 272 15.71 -25.48 -9.08
N VAL A 273 14.94 -25.06 -8.06
CA VAL A 273 14.22 -23.77 -8.05
C VAL A 273 14.59 -22.95 -6.80
N MET A 274 14.13 -21.71 -6.77
CA MET A 274 14.27 -20.84 -5.60
C MET A 274 13.41 -21.33 -4.42
N MET A 275 13.75 -20.92 -3.22
CA MET A 275 12.98 -21.26 -2.02
C MET A 275 11.58 -20.64 -2.07
N PRO A 276 10.54 -21.31 -1.53
CA PRO A 276 9.13 -20.90 -1.70
C PRO A 276 8.81 -19.49 -1.23
N LYS A 277 9.39 -19.04 -0.10
CA LYS A 277 9.15 -17.69 0.40
C LYS A 277 9.74 -16.60 -0.50
N ILE A 278 10.90 -16.88 -1.12
CA ILE A 278 11.48 -15.99 -2.14
C ILE A 278 10.57 -15.93 -3.37
N ALA A 279 10.08 -17.09 -3.83
CA ALA A 279 9.19 -17.14 -4.99
C ALA A 279 7.91 -16.33 -4.76
N GLY A 280 7.28 -16.46 -3.58
CA GLY A 280 6.08 -15.70 -3.21
C GLY A 280 6.33 -14.20 -3.15
N LEU A 281 7.45 -13.78 -2.55
CA LEU A 281 7.78 -12.35 -2.42
C LEU A 281 8.10 -11.72 -3.79
N VAL A 282 8.78 -12.43 -4.68
CA VAL A 282 9.06 -11.96 -6.05
C VAL A 282 7.78 -11.86 -6.88
N GLU A 283 6.84 -12.78 -6.70
CA GLU A 283 5.51 -12.69 -7.34
C GLU A 283 4.76 -11.44 -6.89
N GLU A 284 4.77 -11.14 -5.59
CA GLU A 284 4.15 -9.94 -5.04
C GLU A 284 4.84 -8.65 -5.56
N MET A 285 6.17 -8.64 -5.65
CA MET A 285 6.94 -7.54 -6.26
C MET A 285 6.56 -7.32 -7.74
N THR A 286 6.25 -8.39 -8.48
CA THR A 286 5.77 -8.29 -9.86
C THR A 286 4.43 -7.56 -9.93
N GLY A 287 3.52 -7.84 -8.99
CA GLY A 287 2.23 -7.14 -8.86
C GLY A 287 2.38 -5.67 -8.46
N LEU A 288 3.30 -5.37 -7.55
CA LEU A 288 3.57 -4.02 -7.06
C LEU A 288 4.26 -3.11 -8.09
N ARG A 289 4.89 -3.67 -9.15
CA ARG A 289 5.45 -2.92 -10.28
C ARG A 289 6.42 -1.82 -9.86
N PHE A 290 7.34 -2.13 -8.97
CA PHE A 290 8.41 -1.22 -8.60
C PHE A 290 9.20 -0.74 -9.84
N ARG A 291 9.63 0.52 -9.87
CA ARG A 291 10.27 1.14 -11.03
C ARG A 291 11.63 1.72 -10.71
N ASN A 292 12.43 1.88 -11.76
CA ASN A 292 13.74 2.53 -11.71
C ASN A 292 14.66 1.95 -10.64
N LYS A 293 14.58 0.63 -10.42
CA LYS A 293 15.39 -0.07 -9.41
C LYS A 293 16.28 -1.10 -10.06
N ARG A 294 17.53 -1.14 -9.59
CA ARG A 294 18.47 -2.18 -9.95
C ARG A 294 18.29 -3.40 -9.07
N ALA A 295 18.49 -4.59 -9.63
CA ALA A 295 18.47 -5.80 -8.85
C ALA A 295 19.62 -6.76 -9.19
N SER A 296 20.02 -7.57 -8.20
CA SER A 296 20.93 -8.67 -8.35
C SER A 296 20.38 -9.91 -7.66
N ALA A 297 20.59 -11.07 -8.28
CA ALA A 297 20.27 -12.35 -7.70
C ALA A 297 21.55 -13.04 -7.20
N PHE A 298 21.49 -13.64 -6.01
CA PHE A 298 22.60 -14.42 -5.49
C PHE A 298 22.15 -15.67 -4.75
N GLY A 299 23.06 -16.64 -4.59
CA GLY A 299 22.70 -17.80 -3.80
C GLY A 299 23.66 -18.97 -3.87
N SER A 300 23.44 -19.91 -2.97
CA SER A 300 24.22 -21.15 -2.89
C SER A 300 23.45 -22.35 -3.46
N HIS A 301 24.20 -23.31 -3.96
CA HIS A 301 23.65 -24.57 -4.45
C HIS A 301 24.59 -25.75 -4.12
N GLY A 302 24.07 -26.96 -4.14
CA GLY A 302 24.84 -28.18 -3.96
C GLY A 302 25.38 -28.72 -5.30
N TRP A 303 24.99 -29.94 -5.61
CA TRP A 303 25.43 -30.63 -6.83
C TRP A 303 24.85 -30.05 -8.13
N SER A 304 23.67 -29.44 -8.06
CA SER A 304 22.96 -28.82 -9.17
C SER A 304 22.46 -27.45 -8.75
N GLY A 305 22.67 -26.43 -9.61
CA GLY A 305 22.15 -25.08 -9.46
C GLY A 305 20.89 -24.86 -10.29
N GLY A 306 20.36 -23.62 -10.34
CA GLY A 306 19.21 -23.25 -11.18
C GLY A 306 18.37 -22.15 -10.54
N ALA A 307 18.37 -22.07 -9.22
CA ALA A 307 17.54 -21.08 -8.49
C ALA A 307 17.93 -19.64 -8.83
N VAL A 308 19.21 -19.31 -8.86
CA VAL A 308 19.70 -17.94 -9.10
C VAL A 308 19.34 -17.46 -10.51
N ASP A 309 19.52 -18.31 -11.54
CA ASP A 309 19.16 -17.96 -12.92
C ASP A 309 17.66 -17.72 -13.05
N ARG A 310 16.85 -18.62 -12.46
CA ARG A 310 15.41 -18.47 -12.45
C ARG A 310 14.97 -17.21 -11.69
N LEU A 311 15.61 -16.92 -10.57
CA LEU A 311 15.35 -15.71 -9.79
C LEU A 311 15.70 -14.45 -10.58
N SER A 312 16.86 -14.44 -11.25
CA SER A 312 17.27 -13.33 -12.12
C SER A 312 16.24 -13.05 -13.22
N THR A 313 15.78 -14.10 -13.91
CA THR A 313 14.71 -13.97 -14.93
C THR A 313 13.43 -13.40 -14.32
N ARG A 314 12.98 -13.89 -13.15
CA ARG A 314 11.77 -13.40 -12.50
C ARG A 314 11.87 -11.95 -12.03
N LEU A 315 13.05 -11.51 -11.56
CA LEU A 315 13.29 -10.11 -11.21
C LEU A 315 13.27 -9.20 -12.44
N GLN A 316 13.83 -9.68 -13.56
CA GLN A 316 13.76 -8.98 -14.84
C GLN A 316 12.31 -8.85 -15.32
N ASP A 317 11.52 -9.93 -15.27
CA ASP A 317 10.10 -9.93 -15.61
C ASP A 317 9.29 -8.97 -14.72
N ALA A 318 9.70 -8.82 -13.44
CA ALA A 318 9.12 -7.86 -12.50
C ALA A 318 9.51 -6.40 -12.78
N GLY A 319 10.36 -6.15 -13.80
CA GLY A 319 10.71 -4.80 -14.24
C GLY A 319 11.98 -4.21 -13.63
N PHE A 320 12.79 -5.02 -12.94
CA PHE A 320 14.08 -4.56 -12.41
C PHE A 320 15.18 -4.55 -13.49
N GLU A 321 16.07 -3.55 -13.43
CA GLU A 321 17.30 -3.53 -14.19
C GLU A 321 18.30 -4.49 -13.54
N MET A 322 18.62 -5.59 -14.22
CA MET A 322 19.47 -6.62 -13.65
C MET A 322 20.95 -6.28 -13.72
N SER A 323 21.66 -6.42 -12.60
CA SER A 323 23.12 -6.47 -12.53
C SER A 323 23.63 -7.92 -12.46
N LEU A 324 24.93 -8.09 -12.31
CA LEU A 324 25.58 -9.40 -12.22
C LEU A 324 24.95 -10.25 -11.10
N SER A 325 24.74 -11.54 -11.38
CA SER A 325 24.29 -12.53 -10.40
C SER A 325 25.45 -13.34 -9.83
N LEU A 326 25.39 -13.71 -8.55
CA LEU A 326 26.42 -14.48 -7.88
C LEU A 326 25.95 -15.87 -7.47
N LYS A 327 26.81 -16.87 -7.66
CA LYS A 327 26.55 -18.26 -7.28
C LYS A 327 27.73 -18.82 -6.49
N ALA A 328 27.43 -19.51 -5.38
CA ALA A 328 28.43 -20.27 -4.65
C ALA A 328 28.02 -21.76 -4.59
N LYS A 329 28.97 -22.65 -4.91
CA LYS A 329 28.77 -24.10 -4.76
C LYS A 329 29.07 -24.50 -3.34
N TRP A 330 28.10 -25.12 -2.65
CA TRP A 330 28.17 -25.52 -1.26
C TRP A 330 28.35 -24.32 -0.31
N ARG A 331 29.17 -24.47 0.73
CA ARG A 331 29.52 -23.40 1.66
C ARG A 331 30.53 -22.47 0.99
N PRO A 332 30.25 -21.14 0.93
CA PRO A 332 31.21 -20.17 0.40
C PRO A 332 32.55 -20.26 1.15
N ASP A 333 33.66 -20.39 0.42
CA ASP A 333 35.00 -20.20 0.94
C ASP A 333 35.40 -18.72 0.96
N GLN A 334 36.67 -18.45 1.32
CA GLN A 334 37.17 -17.08 1.40
C GLN A 334 37.15 -16.36 0.04
N ASP A 335 37.47 -17.06 -1.04
CA ASP A 335 37.48 -16.48 -2.38
C ASP A 335 36.04 -16.14 -2.85
N ALA A 336 35.09 -17.02 -2.60
CA ALA A 336 33.69 -16.78 -2.92
C ALA A 336 33.10 -15.62 -2.08
N LEU A 337 33.51 -15.48 -0.82
CA LEU A 337 33.10 -14.36 0.03
C LEU A 337 33.76 -13.04 -0.42
N GLU A 338 35.02 -13.08 -0.91
CA GLU A 338 35.65 -11.88 -1.47
C GLU A 338 34.95 -11.43 -2.75
N LEU A 339 34.59 -12.35 -3.65
CA LEU A 339 33.74 -12.02 -4.82
C LEU A 339 32.40 -11.40 -4.42
N CYS A 340 31.81 -11.86 -3.31
CA CYS A 340 30.60 -11.22 -2.77
C CYS A 340 30.85 -9.78 -2.28
N ARG A 341 31.98 -9.51 -1.61
CA ARG A 341 32.36 -8.16 -1.20
C ARG A 341 32.64 -7.26 -2.40
N GLU A 342 33.41 -7.77 -3.40
CA GLU A 342 33.66 -7.05 -4.65
C GLU A 342 32.35 -6.66 -5.35
N HIS A 343 31.41 -7.59 -5.46
CA HIS A 343 30.09 -7.31 -6.01
C HIS A 343 29.35 -6.21 -5.21
N GLY A 344 29.43 -6.25 -3.87
CA GLY A 344 28.90 -5.20 -3.03
C GLY A 344 29.53 -3.82 -3.28
N ARG A 345 30.83 -3.75 -3.62
CA ARG A 345 31.52 -2.51 -3.95
C ARG A 345 31.12 -1.93 -5.31
N GLU A 346 30.63 -2.75 -6.23
CA GLU A 346 30.24 -2.38 -7.60
C GLU A 346 28.78 -1.93 -7.74
N ILE A 347 27.94 -2.26 -6.78
CA ILE A 347 26.52 -1.88 -6.76
C ILE A 347 26.32 -0.46 -6.25
#